data_4494aa6457f97b65a3de75c0f46abd0e
#
_entry.id   4494aa6457f97b65a3de75c0f46abd0e
#
_cell.length_a   1.000
_cell.length_b   1.000
_cell.length_c   1.000
_cell.angle_alpha   90.00
_cell.angle_beta   90.00
_cell.angle_gamma   90.00
#
_symmetry.space_group_name_H-M   'P 1'
#
loop_
_entity.id
_entity.type
_entity.pdbx_description
1 polymer ?
#
loop_
_entity_poly.entity_id
_entity_poly.type
_entity_poly.pdbx_seq_one_letter_code
_entity_poly.pdbx_strand_id
1 'polypeptide(L)'
;MIRQVTIDKLHEMRLSAMASAFENQCADAATYQDLSFEDRFGMLVDREWEKRKNSKLQKLIRNAEFRYPNASVEAIEYHPDRKLDKGQMLEFSTCRYITDDHHIILKGVSGNGKTFIACALGVAACKNFIKVRYIRLPDLLNELALAHGDGTLKKVIKAYQKIDLLILDDFLLSPVSSEQTRELLEIIEARSVKGSVIFCTQFEPA
;
A
#
# COMPACT_ATOMS: atom_id res chain seq x y z
N MET A 1 10.16 -39.70 16.31
CA MET A 1 10.75 -39.74 14.95
C MET A 1 9.84 -39.17 13.88
N ILE A 2 8.61 -39.66 13.63
CA ILE A 2 7.72 -39.14 12.56
C ILE A 2 7.38 -37.66 12.73
N ARG A 3 7.09 -37.21 13.95
CA ARG A 3 6.75 -35.82 14.28
C ARG A 3 7.85 -34.84 13.84
N GLN A 4 9.12 -35.10 14.20
CA GLN A 4 10.24 -34.21 13.87
C GLN A 4 10.45 -34.14 12.36
N VAL A 5 10.43 -35.28 11.67
CA VAL A 5 10.54 -35.31 10.20
C VAL A 5 9.46 -34.48 9.51
N THR A 6 8.22 -34.49 10.05
CA THR A 6 7.13 -33.68 9.50
C THR A 6 7.41 -32.17 9.70
N ILE A 7 7.88 -31.78 10.89
CA ILE A 7 8.25 -30.39 11.19
C ILE A 7 9.36 -29.91 10.27
N ASP A 8 10.41 -30.71 10.09
CA ASP A 8 11.53 -30.39 9.24
C ASP A 8 11.06 -30.16 7.78
N LYS A 9 10.21 -31.05 7.25
CA LYS A 9 9.62 -30.91 5.92
C LYS A 9 8.78 -29.64 5.78
N LEU A 10 7.98 -29.29 6.79
CA LEU A 10 7.21 -28.03 6.78
C LEU A 10 8.13 -26.81 6.72
N HIS A 11 9.26 -26.83 7.42
CA HIS A 11 10.27 -25.77 7.34
C HIS A 11 10.94 -25.71 5.95
N GLU A 12 11.32 -26.85 5.38
CA GLU A 12 11.85 -26.92 4.01
C GLU A 12 10.88 -26.35 2.98
N MET A 13 9.57 -26.63 3.12
CA MET A 13 8.50 -26.06 2.29
C MET A 13 8.20 -24.59 2.62
N ARG A 14 8.93 -23.95 3.55
CA ARG A 14 8.72 -22.57 4.04
C ARG A 14 7.31 -22.35 4.63
N LEU A 15 6.78 -23.35 5.32
CA LEU A 15 5.52 -23.33 6.04
C LEU A 15 5.75 -23.21 7.55
N SER A 16 6.54 -22.22 7.95
CA SER A 16 7.05 -22.13 9.33
C SER A 16 5.96 -21.83 10.38
N ALA A 17 4.87 -21.10 10.02
CA ALA A 17 3.78 -20.90 10.95
C ALA A 17 2.94 -22.18 11.15
N MET A 18 2.75 -22.94 10.06
CA MET A 18 2.12 -24.26 10.12
C MET A 18 2.94 -25.24 10.93
N ALA A 19 4.28 -25.23 10.77
CA ALA A 19 5.18 -26.05 11.58
C ALA A 19 5.06 -25.76 13.07
N SER A 20 5.11 -24.49 13.47
CA SER A 20 4.96 -24.08 14.86
C SER A 20 3.58 -24.40 15.42
N ALA A 21 2.51 -24.23 14.64
CA ALA A 21 1.16 -24.59 15.05
C ALA A 21 1.00 -26.11 15.23
N PHE A 22 1.64 -26.91 14.37
CA PHE A 22 1.67 -28.37 14.49
C PHE A 22 2.45 -28.81 15.74
N GLU A 23 3.58 -28.19 16.04
CA GLU A 23 4.32 -28.43 17.29
C GLU A 23 3.45 -28.17 18.52
N ASN A 24 2.74 -27.04 18.54
CA ASN A 24 1.85 -26.67 19.65
C ASN A 24 0.72 -27.67 19.82
N GLN A 25 0.04 -28.08 18.74
CA GLN A 25 -1.01 -29.12 18.81
C GLN A 25 -0.49 -30.46 19.33
N CYS A 26 0.76 -30.81 18.98
CA CYS A 26 1.37 -32.04 19.48
C CYS A 26 1.87 -31.93 20.92
N ALA A 27 2.19 -30.74 21.41
CA ALA A 27 2.66 -30.50 22.78
C ALA A 27 1.48 -30.48 23.77
N ASP A 28 0.35 -29.93 23.35
CA ASP A 28 -0.88 -29.80 24.17
C ASP A 28 -2.02 -30.63 23.56
N ALA A 29 -1.82 -31.95 23.51
CA ALA A 29 -2.80 -32.87 22.93
C ALA A 29 -4.15 -32.82 23.66
N ALA A 30 -4.17 -32.49 24.95
CA ALA A 30 -5.41 -32.45 25.74
C ALA A 30 -6.38 -31.36 25.25
N THR A 31 -5.86 -30.17 24.89
CA THR A 31 -6.69 -29.08 24.37
C THR A 31 -7.32 -29.40 23.00
N TYR A 32 -6.70 -30.28 22.21
CA TYR A 32 -7.14 -30.60 20.85
C TYR A 32 -7.80 -31.96 20.69
N GLN A 33 -7.98 -32.73 21.79
CA GLN A 33 -8.47 -34.11 21.73
C GLN A 33 -9.90 -34.24 21.22
N ASP A 34 -10.75 -33.22 21.51
CA ASP A 34 -12.18 -33.24 21.14
C ASP A 34 -12.43 -32.68 19.73
N LEU A 35 -11.38 -32.20 19.05
CA LEU A 35 -11.46 -31.65 17.69
C LEU A 35 -11.24 -32.77 16.65
N SER A 36 -12.02 -32.69 15.56
CA SER A 36 -11.82 -33.55 14.40
C SER A 36 -10.44 -33.34 13.76
N PHE A 37 -10.00 -34.28 12.93
CA PHE A 37 -8.77 -34.10 12.15
C PHE A 37 -8.89 -32.88 11.20
N GLU A 38 -10.05 -32.73 10.57
CA GLU A 38 -10.34 -31.64 9.63
C GLU A 38 -10.22 -30.29 10.32
N ASP A 39 -10.78 -30.12 11.52
CA ASP A 39 -10.69 -28.87 12.28
C ASP A 39 -9.25 -28.56 12.66
N ARG A 40 -8.53 -29.54 13.17
CA ARG A 40 -7.13 -29.39 13.56
C ARG A 40 -6.23 -29.06 12.37
N PHE A 41 -6.44 -29.70 11.22
CA PHE A 41 -5.71 -29.42 10.00
C PHE A 41 -6.06 -28.04 9.46
N GLY A 42 -7.34 -27.65 9.48
CA GLY A 42 -7.81 -26.30 9.13
C GLY A 42 -7.08 -25.22 9.93
N MET A 43 -6.96 -25.38 11.25
CA MET A 43 -6.21 -24.46 12.11
C MET A 43 -4.73 -24.30 11.69
N LEU A 44 -4.08 -25.38 11.25
CA LEU A 44 -2.69 -25.32 10.77
C LEU A 44 -2.58 -24.49 9.48
N VAL A 45 -3.50 -24.74 8.55
CA VAL A 45 -3.57 -24.02 7.26
C VAL A 45 -3.84 -22.54 7.47
N ASP A 46 -4.82 -22.21 8.33
CA ASP A 46 -5.20 -20.83 8.65
C ASP A 46 -4.03 -20.04 9.24
N ARG A 47 -3.24 -20.63 10.13
CA ARG A 47 -2.05 -20.00 10.69
C ARG A 47 -1.02 -19.62 9.65
N GLU A 48 -0.75 -20.50 8.69
CA GLU A 48 0.19 -20.20 7.60
C GLU A 48 -0.38 -19.17 6.64
N TRP A 49 -1.67 -19.27 6.32
CA TRP A 49 -2.39 -18.33 5.48
C TRP A 49 -2.35 -16.90 6.05
N GLU A 50 -2.74 -16.74 7.30
CA GLU A 50 -2.72 -15.45 8.01
C GLU A 50 -1.32 -14.84 8.04
N LYS A 51 -0.30 -15.65 8.36
CA LYS A 51 1.10 -15.18 8.36
C LYS A 51 1.52 -14.69 6.99
N ARG A 52 1.22 -15.42 5.93
CA ARG A 52 1.56 -15.02 4.55
C ARG A 52 0.84 -13.75 4.14
N LYS A 53 -0.45 -13.66 4.46
CA LYS A 53 -1.29 -12.49 4.19
C LYS A 53 -0.74 -11.25 4.90
N ASN A 54 -0.44 -11.37 6.19
CA ASN A 54 0.14 -10.30 6.98
C ASN A 54 1.54 -9.90 6.48
N SER A 55 2.39 -10.86 6.15
CA SER A 55 3.73 -10.58 5.61
C SER A 55 3.66 -9.86 4.25
N LYS A 56 2.71 -10.24 3.39
CA LYS A 56 2.47 -9.55 2.11
C LYS A 56 2.01 -8.12 2.34
N LEU A 57 1.07 -7.88 3.26
CA LEU A 57 0.59 -6.55 3.62
C LEU A 57 1.74 -5.66 4.14
N GLN A 58 2.51 -6.16 5.11
CA GLN A 58 3.65 -5.42 5.67
C GLN A 58 4.68 -5.06 4.59
N LYS A 59 4.92 -5.97 3.64
CA LYS A 59 5.80 -5.69 2.50
C LYS A 59 5.24 -4.59 1.59
N LEU A 60 3.94 -4.58 1.32
CA LEU A 60 3.30 -3.53 0.52
C LEU A 60 3.40 -2.17 1.20
N ILE A 61 3.08 -2.07 2.50
CA ILE A 61 3.17 -0.83 3.28
C ILE A 61 4.61 -0.31 3.30
N ARG A 62 5.59 -1.18 3.56
CA ARG A 62 7.00 -0.79 3.55
C ARG A 62 7.47 -0.29 2.18
N ASN A 63 7.07 -0.97 1.10
CA ASN A 63 7.49 -0.61 -0.25
C ASN A 63 6.78 0.67 -0.77
N ALA A 64 5.66 1.03 -0.19
CA ALA A 64 4.94 2.26 -0.52
C ALA A 64 5.68 3.52 -0.03
N GLU A 65 6.54 3.40 0.97
CA GLU A 65 7.33 4.49 1.58
C GLU A 65 6.47 5.66 2.07
N PHE A 66 5.35 5.34 2.74
CA PHE A 66 4.46 6.34 3.29
C PHE A 66 5.16 7.23 4.33
N ARG A 67 4.86 8.53 4.32
CA ARG A 67 5.23 9.44 5.41
C ARG A 67 4.57 9.05 6.72
N TYR A 68 3.34 8.53 6.67
CA TYR A 68 2.57 8.02 7.81
C TYR A 68 2.13 6.57 7.56
N PRO A 69 3.01 5.57 7.80
CA PRO A 69 2.71 4.17 7.49
C PRO A 69 1.62 3.55 8.36
N ASN A 70 1.31 4.18 9.50
CA ASN A 70 0.27 3.77 10.44
C ASN A 70 -1.02 4.60 10.30
N ALA A 71 -1.13 5.44 9.27
CA ALA A 71 -2.35 6.21 9.04
C ALA A 71 -3.51 5.28 8.73
N SER A 72 -4.71 5.63 9.23
CA SER A 72 -5.93 4.90 8.95
C SER A 72 -7.10 5.84 8.66
N VAL A 73 -8.07 5.38 7.87
CA VAL A 73 -9.25 6.19 7.54
C VAL A 73 -10.09 6.45 8.78
N GLU A 74 -10.10 5.52 9.72
CA GLU A 74 -10.79 5.64 11.01
C GLU A 74 -10.20 6.73 11.91
N ALA A 75 -8.91 7.04 11.73
CA ALA A 75 -8.22 8.09 12.51
C ALA A 75 -8.31 9.48 11.85
N ILE A 76 -9.06 9.63 10.78
CA ILE A 76 -9.29 10.94 10.16
C ILE A 76 -10.25 11.75 11.05
N GLU A 77 -9.81 12.94 11.45
CA GLU A 77 -10.63 13.87 12.23
C GLU A 77 -11.49 14.75 11.31
N TYR A 78 -12.79 14.76 11.54
CA TYR A 78 -13.79 15.50 10.78
C TYR A 78 -14.25 16.74 11.54
N HIS A 79 -13.56 17.87 11.33
CA HIS A 79 -13.97 19.15 11.87
C HIS A 79 -14.86 19.91 10.86
N PRO A 80 -15.88 20.65 11.30
CA PRO A 80 -16.84 21.34 10.42
C PRO A 80 -16.19 22.32 9.43
N ASP A 81 -15.08 22.97 9.83
CA ASP A 81 -14.33 23.93 9.04
C ASP A 81 -13.54 23.28 7.88
N ARG A 82 -13.26 21.98 7.96
CA ARG A 82 -12.46 21.25 6.95
C ARG A 82 -13.22 20.86 5.69
N LYS A 83 -14.56 20.96 5.70
CA LYS A 83 -15.44 20.55 4.58
C LYS A 83 -15.12 19.15 4.04
N LEU A 84 -14.70 18.23 4.93
CA LEU A 84 -14.35 16.86 4.59
C LEU A 84 -15.55 15.96 4.82
N ASP A 85 -16.03 15.28 3.78
CA ASP A 85 -17.17 14.37 3.86
C ASP A 85 -16.72 12.99 4.34
N LYS A 86 -17.28 12.52 5.46
CA LYS A 86 -16.97 11.21 6.03
C LYS A 86 -17.44 10.06 5.13
N GLY A 87 -18.61 10.20 4.51
CA GLY A 87 -19.17 9.20 3.60
C GLY A 87 -18.25 8.99 2.40
N GLN A 88 -17.78 10.10 1.81
CA GLN A 88 -16.84 10.07 0.69
C GLN A 88 -15.50 9.40 1.09
N MET A 89 -14.96 9.68 2.30
CA MET A 89 -13.74 9.04 2.76
C MET A 89 -13.92 7.53 2.96
N LEU A 90 -15.07 7.10 3.47
CA LEU A 90 -15.41 5.68 3.59
C LEU A 90 -15.56 5.02 2.21
N GLU A 91 -16.19 5.70 1.25
CA GLU A 91 -16.28 5.21 -0.12
C GLU A 91 -14.89 5.04 -0.74
N PHE A 92 -14.00 6.03 -0.62
CA PHE A 92 -12.62 5.92 -1.10
C PHE A 92 -11.84 4.78 -0.43
N SER A 93 -12.12 4.47 0.83
CA SER A 93 -11.49 3.36 1.54
C SER A 93 -11.81 1.98 0.95
N THR A 94 -12.91 1.86 0.18
CA THR A 94 -13.23 0.63 -0.57
C THR A 94 -12.30 0.38 -1.75
N CYS A 95 -11.50 1.38 -2.14
CA CYS A 95 -10.56 1.34 -3.27
C CYS A 95 -11.22 1.15 -4.65
N ARG A 96 -12.56 1.34 -4.77
CA ARG A 96 -13.26 1.22 -6.05
C ARG A 96 -12.72 2.23 -7.07
N TYR A 97 -12.39 3.47 -6.65
CA TYR A 97 -11.81 4.48 -7.52
C TYR A 97 -10.53 4.00 -8.23
N ILE A 98 -9.78 3.05 -7.63
CA ILE A 98 -8.56 2.50 -8.24
C ILE A 98 -8.91 1.51 -9.35
N THR A 99 -9.95 0.68 -9.14
CA THR A 99 -10.43 -0.26 -10.17
C THR A 99 -11.11 0.44 -11.34
N ASP A 100 -11.68 1.61 -11.08
CA ASP A 100 -12.37 2.43 -12.08
C ASP A 100 -11.42 3.47 -12.74
N ASP A 101 -10.11 3.38 -12.45
CA ASP A 101 -9.03 4.26 -12.94
C ASP A 101 -9.29 5.78 -12.68
N HIS A 102 -10.01 6.10 -11.59
CA HIS A 102 -10.28 7.48 -11.20
C HIS A 102 -9.14 8.04 -10.35
N HIS A 103 -8.91 9.35 -10.48
CA HIS A 103 -7.93 10.10 -9.70
C HIS A 103 -8.61 10.88 -8.57
N ILE A 104 -7.85 11.16 -7.51
CA ILE A 104 -8.30 11.97 -6.37
C ILE A 104 -7.42 13.21 -6.25
N ILE A 105 -8.02 14.38 -6.07
CA ILE A 105 -7.31 15.62 -5.76
C ILE A 105 -7.69 16.04 -4.33
N LEU A 106 -6.71 15.99 -3.42
CA LEU A 106 -6.81 16.49 -2.05
C LEU A 106 -6.27 17.92 -2.02
N LYS A 107 -7.19 18.88 -1.96
CA LYS A 107 -6.90 20.31 -1.95
C LYS A 107 -7.05 20.90 -0.55
N GLY A 108 -6.19 21.84 -0.19
CA GLY A 108 -6.29 22.59 1.06
C GLY A 108 -4.97 23.22 1.46
N VAL A 109 -5.03 24.17 2.39
CA VAL A 109 -3.83 24.87 2.90
C VAL A 109 -2.88 23.91 3.62
N SER A 110 -1.64 24.36 3.82
CA SER A 110 -0.64 23.59 4.59
C SER A 110 -1.18 23.26 6.00
N GLY A 111 -0.83 22.11 6.53
CA GLY A 111 -1.26 21.68 7.87
C GLY A 111 -2.66 21.04 7.93
N ASN A 112 -3.49 21.11 6.90
CA ASN A 112 -4.85 20.55 6.91
C ASN A 112 -4.93 19.02 6.77
N GLY A 113 -3.84 18.30 6.97
CA GLY A 113 -3.85 16.83 7.04
C GLY A 113 -3.99 16.11 5.69
N LYS A 114 -3.80 16.79 4.53
CA LYS A 114 -3.85 16.17 3.19
C LYS A 114 -2.95 14.94 3.08
N THR A 115 -1.70 15.07 3.50
CA THR A 115 -0.71 13.98 3.50
C THR A 115 -1.17 12.79 4.35
N PHE A 116 -1.75 13.07 5.54
CA PHE A 116 -2.29 12.01 6.41
C PHE A 116 -3.45 11.28 5.73
N ILE A 117 -4.39 12.01 5.14
CA ILE A 117 -5.53 11.45 4.41
C ILE A 117 -5.04 10.59 3.23
N ALA A 118 -4.11 11.11 2.42
CA ALA A 118 -3.53 10.37 1.30
C ALA A 118 -2.85 9.07 1.76
N CYS A 119 -2.05 9.14 2.84
CA CYS A 119 -1.43 7.95 3.44
C CYS A 119 -2.48 6.97 3.98
N ALA A 120 -3.56 7.44 4.62
CA ALA A 120 -4.64 6.60 5.14
C ALA A 120 -5.34 5.83 4.01
N LEU A 121 -5.67 6.51 2.89
CA LEU A 121 -6.21 5.88 1.70
C LEU A 121 -5.21 4.91 1.05
N GLY A 122 -3.92 5.26 1.02
CA GLY A 122 -2.87 4.38 0.54
C GLY A 122 -2.70 3.12 1.39
N VAL A 123 -2.77 3.22 2.71
CA VAL A 123 -2.74 2.06 3.62
C VAL A 123 -4.00 1.21 3.44
N ALA A 124 -5.18 1.81 3.24
CA ALA A 124 -6.40 1.09 2.90
C ALA A 124 -6.25 0.30 1.59
N ALA A 125 -5.61 0.89 0.56
CA ALA A 125 -5.29 0.21 -0.68
C ALA A 125 -4.32 -0.97 -0.46
N CYS A 126 -3.28 -0.82 0.37
CA CYS A 126 -2.38 -1.92 0.74
C CYS A 126 -3.11 -3.06 1.46
N LYS A 127 -4.09 -2.77 2.32
CA LYS A 127 -4.95 -3.79 2.97
C LYS A 127 -5.76 -4.60 1.94
N ASN A 128 -6.08 -4.00 0.79
CA ASN A 128 -6.68 -4.67 -0.37
C ASN A 128 -5.63 -5.26 -1.34
N PHE A 129 -4.37 -5.39 -0.91
CA PHE A 129 -3.25 -5.94 -1.68
C PHE A 129 -2.91 -5.19 -2.97
N ILE A 130 -3.30 -3.92 -3.08
CA ILE A 130 -2.98 -3.00 -4.16
C ILE A 130 -1.56 -2.44 -3.93
N LYS A 131 -0.78 -2.29 -4.99
CA LYS A 131 0.57 -1.71 -4.93
C LYS A 131 0.47 -0.20 -4.91
N VAL A 132 1.01 0.41 -3.87
CA VAL A 132 1.03 1.86 -3.69
C VAL A 132 2.46 2.38 -3.67
N ARG A 133 2.66 3.57 -4.18
CA ARG A 133 3.87 4.37 -4.00
C ARG A 133 3.48 5.77 -3.56
N TYR A 134 4.02 6.20 -2.44
CA TYR A 134 3.95 7.58 -1.98
C TYR A 134 5.28 8.26 -2.30
N ILE A 135 5.22 9.47 -2.85
CA ILE A 135 6.40 10.31 -3.05
C ILE A 135 5.98 11.79 -3.07
N ARG A 136 6.84 12.65 -2.57
CA ARG A 136 6.69 14.09 -2.76
C ARG A 136 7.14 14.48 -4.16
N LEU A 137 6.45 15.41 -4.79
CA LEU A 137 6.81 15.83 -6.16
C LEU A 137 8.28 16.29 -6.27
N PRO A 138 8.84 17.10 -5.34
CA PRO A 138 10.25 17.47 -5.42
C PRO A 138 11.20 16.27 -5.39
N ASP A 139 10.88 15.24 -4.60
CA ASP A 139 11.71 14.04 -4.48
C ASP A 139 11.62 13.19 -5.77
N LEU A 140 10.44 13.09 -6.38
CA LEU A 140 10.26 12.46 -7.70
C LEU A 140 11.08 13.18 -8.78
N LEU A 141 11.03 14.50 -8.83
CA LEU A 141 11.78 15.28 -9.81
C LEU A 141 13.29 15.11 -9.64
N ASN A 142 13.79 15.02 -8.40
CA ASN A 142 15.19 14.71 -8.12
C ASN A 142 15.55 13.29 -8.59
N GLU A 143 14.70 12.30 -8.33
CA GLU A 143 14.91 10.92 -8.79
C GLU A 143 14.99 10.83 -10.32
N LEU A 144 14.09 11.55 -11.03
CA LEU A 144 14.08 11.61 -12.49
C LEU A 144 15.35 12.29 -13.03
N ALA A 145 15.79 13.41 -12.43
CA ALA A 145 17.00 14.10 -12.81
C ALA A 145 18.26 13.24 -12.66
N LEU A 146 18.38 12.50 -11.55
CA LEU A 146 19.48 11.55 -11.35
C LEU A 146 19.42 10.43 -12.39
N ALA A 147 18.24 9.86 -12.63
CA ALA A 147 18.04 8.81 -13.61
C ALA A 147 18.33 9.28 -15.05
N HIS A 148 18.12 10.55 -15.34
CA HIS A 148 18.51 11.18 -16.62
C HIS A 148 20.05 11.14 -16.76
N GLY A 149 20.79 11.60 -15.74
CA GLY A 149 22.25 11.58 -15.74
C GLY A 149 22.84 10.17 -15.87
N ASP A 150 22.22 9.18 -15.24
CA ASP A 150 22.67 7.79 -15.26
C ASP A 150 22.17 6.98 -16.47
N GLY A 151 21.35 7.57 -17.35
CA GLY A 151 20.78 6.89 -18.51
C GLY A 151 19.69 5.85 -18.15
N THR A 152 19.17 5.87 -16.93
CA THR A 152 18.17 4.90 -16.42
C THR A 152 16.73 5.45 -16.41
N LEU A 153 16.50 6.66 -16.93
CA LEU A 153 15.23 7.38 -16.91
C LEU A 153 14.04 6.52 -17.35
N LYS A 154 14.15 5.84 -18.51
CA LYS A 154 13.09 4.96 -19.03
C LYS A 154 12.73 3.82 -18.06
N LYS A 155 13.68 3.33 -17.28
CA LYS A 155 13.45 2.27 -16.29
C LYS A 155 12.68 2.83 -15.09
N VAL A 156 13.03 4.03 -14.64
CA VAL A 156 12.35 4.71 -13.53
C VAL A 156 10.92 5.05 -13.92
N ILE A 157 10.69 5.69 -15.07
CA ILE A 157 9.34 6.00 -15.57
C ILE A 157 8.48 4.72 -15.64
N LYS A 158 8.99 3.63 -16.24
CA LYS A 158 8.28 2.35 -16.28
C LYS A 158 7.99 1.75 -14.90
N ALA A 159 8.83 2.01 -13.89
CA ALA A 159 8.56 1.56 -12.53
C ALA A 159 7.34 2.29 -11.95
N TYR A 160 7.26 3.61 -12.12
CA TYR A 160 6.09 4.39 -11.70
C TYR A 160 4.81 4.03 -12.46
N GLN A 161 4.91 3.71 -13.76
CA GLN A 161 3.76 3.26 -14.57
C GLN A 161 3.14 1.95 -14.10
N LYS A 162 3.91 1.09 -13.41
CA LYS A 162 3.46 -0.24 -12.91
C LYS A 162 2.83 -0.23 -11.53
N ILE A 163 2.80 0.93 -10.86
CA ILE A 163 2.16 1.11 -9.57
C ILE A 163 0.65 1.23 -9.78
N ASP A 164 -0.16 0.55 -8.98
CA ASP A 164 -1.63 0.64 -9.13
C ASP A 164 -2.16 1.99 -8.60
N LEU A 165 -1.62 2.47 -7.46
CA LEU A 165 -1.93 3.77 -6.88
C LEU A 165 -0.65 4.58 -6.62
N LEU A 166 -0.51 5.73 -7.28
CA LEU A 166 0.56 6.70 -7.02
C LEU A 166 0.01 7.85 -6.17
N ILE A 167 0.73 8.21 -5.10
CA ILE A 167 0.41 9.37 -4.26
C ILE A 167 1.50 10.41 -4.50
N LEU A 168 1.12 11.53 -5.10
CA LEU A 168 1.99 12.68 -5.35
C LEU A 168 1.68 13.77 -4.33
N ASP A 169 2.53 13.86 -3.31
CA ASP A 169 2.40 14.88 -2.27
C ASP A 169 3.18 16.17 -2.65
N ASP A 170 2.81 17.28 -2.03
CA ASP A 170 3.36 18.61 -2.33
C ASP A 170 3.29 18.96 -3.84
N PHE A 171 2.19 18.54 -4.50
CA PHE A 171 2.05 18.65 -5.94
C PHE A 171 2.00 20.12 -6.39
N LEU A 172 2.95 20.49 -7.27
CA LEU A 172 3.15 21.83 -7.86
C LEU A 172 3.31 22.98 -6.85
N LEU A 173 3.82 22.70 -5.63
CA LEU A 173 4.12 23.77 -4.65
C LEU A 173 5.29 24.65 -5.07
N SER A 174 6.16 24.18 -5.94
CA SER A 174 7.29 24.91 -6.52
C SER A 174 7.19 24.89 -8.05
N PRO A 175 7.73 25.92 -8.73
CA PRO A 175 7.81 25.92 -10.18
C PRO A 175 8.57 24.69 -10.69
N VAL A 176 8.09 24.11 -11.78
CA VAL A 176 8.73 23.00 -12.49
C VAL A 176 9.25 23.47 -13.85
N SER A 177 10.40 22.95 -14.28
CA SER A 177 10.94 23.27 -15.61
C SER A 177 10.14 22.58 -16.72
N SER A 178 10.30 23.03 -17.96
CA SER A 178 9.63 22.40 -19.12
C SER A 178 10.06 20.94 -19.32
N GLU A 179 11.30 20.59 -18.98
CA GLU A 179 11.81 19.21 -19.04
C GLU A 179 11.17 18.35 -17.97
N GLN A 180 11.19 18.80 -16.72
CA GLN A 180 10.52 18.12 -15.60
C GLN A 180 9.01 17.95 -15.85
N THR A 181 8.36 18.94 -16.45
CA THR A 181 6.94 18.87 -16.83
C THR A 181 6.70 17.75 -17.83
N ARG A 182 7.57 17.59 -18.84
CA ARG A 182 7.45 16.53 -19.86
C ARG A 182 7.60 15.15 -19.23
N GLU A 183 8.60 14.94 -18.39
CA GLU A 183 8.84 13.67 -17.71
C GLU A 183 7.69 13.31 -16.76
N LEU A 184 7.17 14.29 -16.02
CA LEU A 184 6.02 14.12 -15.14
C LEU A 184 4.75 13.76 -15.94
N LEU A 185 4.50 14.47 -17.06
CA LEU A 185 3.37 14.18 -17.94
C LEU A 185 3.43 12.75 -18.49
N GLU A 186 4.61 12.27 -18.90
CA GLU A 186 4.76 10.88 -19.38
C GLU A 186 4.32 9.85 -18.33
N ILE A 187 4.60 10.10 -17.04
CA ILE A 187 4.14 9.24 -15.95
C ILE A 187 2.61 9.36 -15.79
N ILE A 188 2.07 10.59 -15.76
CA ILE A 188 0.64 10.84 -15.49
C ILE A 188 -0.24 10.35 -16.65
N GLU A 189 0.14 10.63 -17.90
CA GLU A 189 -0.62 10.22 -19.09
C GLU A 189 -0.71 8.69 -19.21
N ALA A 190 0.38 7.98 -18.94
CA ALA A 190 0.35 6.52 -18.92
C ALA A 190 -0.60 5.98 -17.85
N ARG A 191 -0.85 6.74 -16.78
CA ARG A 191 -1.74 6.36 -15.69
C ARG A 191 -3.20 6.80 -15.91
N SER A 192 -3.45 7.70 -16.85
CA SER A 192 -4.83 8.08 -17.21
C SER A 192 -5.61 6.93 -17.87
N VAL A 193 -4.90 5.95 -18.44
CA VAL A 193 -5.48 4.76 -19.07
C VAL A 193 -5.54 3.57 -18.10
N LYS A 194 -4.58 3.50 -17.15
CA LYS A 194 -4.51 2.40 -16.19
C LYS A 194 -3.77 2.83 -14.94
N GLY A 195 -4.49 2.81 -13.82
CA GLY A 195 -3.97 3.13 -12.51
C GLY A 195 -4.41 4.52 -12.02
N SER A 196 -4.42 4.71 -10.72
CA SER A 196 -4.93 5.91 -10.08
C SER A 196 -3.82 6.77 -9.50
N VAL A 197 -4.11 8.07 -9.36
CA VAL A 197 -3.22 9.02 -8.70
C VAL A 197 -4.00 9.78 -7.63
N ILE A 198 -3.39 9.98 -6.46
CA ILE A 198 -3.84 10.94 -5.45
C ILE A 198 -2.87 12.12 -5.49
N PHE A 199 -3.39 13.29 -5.83
CA PHE A 199 -2.64 14.54 -5.81
C PHE A 199 -2.92 15.31 -4.52
N CYS A 200 -1.90 15.68 -3.75
CA CYS A 200 -2.02 16.56 -2.60
C CYS A 200 -1.47 17.94 -2.98
N THR A 201 -2.34 18.93 -3.10
CA THR A 201 -1.96 20.29 -3.55
C THR A 201 -2.58 21.38 -2.68
N GLN A 202 -1.98 22.57 -2.75
CA GLN A 202 -2.56 23.79 -2.15
C GLN A 202 -3.23 24.68 -3.20
N PHE A 203 -2.99 24.43 -4.49
CA PHE A 203 -3.49 25.25 -5.58
C PHE A 203 -4.87 24.80 -6.06
N GLU A 204 -5.63 25.76 -6.58
CA GLU A 204 -6.86 25.47 -7.33
C GLU A 204 -6.49 25.05 -8.75
N PRO A 205 -7.16 24.02 -9.30
CA PRO A 205 -7.14 23.80 -10.73
C PRO A 205 -7.69 25.07 -11.41
N ALA A 206 -7.03 25.52 -12.48
CA ALA A 206 -7.47 26.65 -13.27
C ALA A 206 -8.77 26.32 -14.02
#